data_14da14cccae43feb44c33945f6435a33
#
_entry.id   14da14cccae43feb44c33945f6435a33
#
_cell.length_a   1.000
_cell.length_b   1.000
_cell.length_c   1.000
_cell.angle_alpha   90.00
_cell.angle_beta   90.00
_cell.angle_gamma   90.00
#
_symmetry.space_group_name_H-M   'P 1'
#
loop_
_entity.id
_entity.type
_entity.pdbx_description
1 polymer ?
#
loop_
_entity_poly.entity_id
_entity_poly.type
_entity_poly.pdbx_seq_one_letter_code
_entity_poly.pdbx_strand_id
1 'polypeptide(L)' 'MTHGLLDELRRETRIPVTAPRLAPEKKWEALKWLFHYREKQRFPLEEWEDAVSFLLGCQVRFENYREVNQSLKPFSLEVR' A
#
# COMPACT_ATOMS: atom_id res chain seq x y z
N MET A 1 -11.82 16.42 8.08
CA MET A 1 -11.36 15.02 8.08
C MET A 1 -10.17 14.86 7.19
N THR A 2 -9.12 14.31 7.74
CA THR A 2 -7.92 14.05 6.98
C THR A 2 -8.05 12.70 6.27
N HIS A 3 -7.76 12.71 4.98
CA HIS A 3 -7.72 11.48 4.23
C HIS A 3 -6.39 10.80 4.47
N GLY A 4 -6.44 9.56 4.94
CA GLY A 4 -5.24 8.77 5.11
C GLY A 4 -4.78 8.14 3.80
N LEU A 5 -3.59 7.59 3.84
CA LEU A 5 -3.03 6.90 2.68
C LEU A 5 -3.93 5.74 2.23
N LEU A 6 -4.47 5.00 3.17
CA LEU A 6 -5.33 3.87 2.85
C LEU A 6 -6.61 4.32 2.13
N ASP A 7 -7.18 5.45 2.53
CA ASP A 7 -8.35 5.99 1.86
C ASP A 7 -8.03 6.38 0.42
N GLU A 8 -6.89 7.00 0.22
CA GLU A 8 -6.46 7.39 -1.12
C GLU A 8 -6.19 6.16 -1.99
N LEU A 9 -5.57 5.14 -1.40
CA LEU A 9 -5.32 3.88 -2.08
C LEU A 9 -6.63 3.24 -2.55
N ARG A 10 -7.61 3.16 -1.66
CA ARG A 10 -8.90 2.57 -2.01
C ARG A 10 -9.58 3.30 -3.15
N ARG A 11 -9.52 4.62 -3.13
CA ARG A 11 -10.14 5.43 -4.16
C ARG A 11 -9.44 5.25 -5.51
N GLU A 12 -8.11 5.23 -5.50
CA GLU A 12 -7.34 5.15 -6.73
C GLU A 12 -7.34 3.74 -7.34
N THR A 13 -7.34 2.73 -6.50
CA THR A 13 -7.34 1.35 -6.96
C THR A 13 -8.73 0.71 -6.92
N ARG A 14 -9.73 1.46 -6.46
CA ARG A 14 -11.13 1.01 -6.39
C ARG A 14 -11.31 -0.24 -5.56
N ILE A 15 -10.57 -0.34 -4.46
CA ILE A 15 -10.72 -1.46 -3.55
C ILE A 15 -11.96 -1.25 -2.68
N PRO A 16 -12.91 -2.22 -2.63
CA PRO A 16 -14.08 -2.08 -1.78
C PRO A 16 -13.71 -2.03 -0.31
N VAL A 17 -14.35 -1.14 0.43
CA VAL A 17 -14.08 -0.99 1.87
C VAL A 17 -14.44 -2.25 2.64
N THR A 18 -15.48 -2.93 2.18
CA THR A 18 -16.02 -4.09 2.88
C THR A 18 -15.52 -5.43 2.37
N ALA A 19 -14.58 -5.41 1.43
CA ALA A 19 -14.06 -6.65 0.87
C ALA A 19 -13.29 -7.44 1.94
N PRO A 20 -13.72 -8.65 2.29
CA PRO A 20 -13.01 -9.45 3.28
C PRO A 20 -11.68 -9.98 2.75
N ARG A 21 -11.59 -10.10 1.43
CA ARG A 21 -10.37 -10.55 0.76
C ARG A 21 -10.21 -9.80 -0.55
N LEU A 22 -8.97 -9.51 -0.87
CA LEU A 22 -8.63 -8.93 -2.14
C LEU A 22 -8.14 -10.02 -3.08
N ALA A 23 -8.57 -9.96 -4.34
CA ALA A 23 -7.99 -10.81 -5.36
C ALA A 23 -6.50 -10.54 -5.47
N PRO A 24 -5.67 -11.56 -5.76
CA PRO A 24 -4.22 -11.34 -5.87
C PRO A 24 -3.85 -10.23 -6.85
N GLU A 25 -4.59 -10.11 -7.94
CA GLU A 25 -4.36 -9.09 -8.95
C GLU A 25 -4.57 -7.68 -8.39
N LYS A 26 -5.64 -7.51 -7.62
CA LYS A 26 -5.93 -6.22 -6.98
C LYS A 26 -4.91 -5.89 -5.92
N LYS A 27 -4.50 -6.88 -5.16
CA LYS A 27 -3.48 -6.71 -4.14
C LYS A 27 -2.16 -6.27 -4.78
N TRP A 28 -1.76 -6.93 -5.85
CA TRP A 28 -0.53 -6.58 -6.56
C TRP A 28 -0.61 -5.16 -7.12
N GLU A 29 -1.74 -4.84 -7.76
CA GLU A 29 -1.95 -3.51 -8.32
C GLU A 29 -1.84 -2.43 -7.25
N ALA A 30 -2.43 -2.66 -6.09
CA ALA A 30 -2.38 -1.71 -5.00
C ALA A 30 -0.96 -1.54 -4.47
N LEU A 31 -0.22 -2.63 -4.32
CA LEU A 31 1.16 -2.57 -3.85
C LEU A 31 2.05 -1.85 -4.87
N LYS A 32 1.80 -2.09 -6.15
CA LYS A 32 2.52 -1.40 -7.20
C LYS A 32 2.23 0.09 -7.18
N TRP A 33 0.97 0.47 -6.97
CA TRP A 33 0.59 1.87 -6.86
C TRP A 33 1.32 2.55 -5.69
N LEU A 34 1.39 1.88 -4.55
CA LEU A 34 2.11 2.40 -3.39
C LEU A 34 3.59 2.57 -3.68
N PHE A 35 4.19 1.63 -4.40
CA PHE A 35 5.60 1.72 -4.73
C PHE A 35 5.89 2.94 -5.60
N HIS A 36 5.01 3.24 -6.55
CA HIS A 36 5.18 4.35 -7.47
C HIS A 36 4.76 5.69 -6.91
N TYR A 37 4.21 5.71 -5.69
CA TYR A 37 3.82 6.95 -5.06
C TYR A 37 5.07 7.78 -4.77
N ARG A 38 5.16 8.95 -5.38
CA ARG A 38 6.38 9.75 -5.34
C ARG A 38 6.65 10.41 -3.99
N GLU A 39 5.63 10.98 -3.39
CA GLU A 39 5.78 11.75 -2.16
C GLU A 39 5.44 10.92 -0.94
N LYS A 40 6.23 9.88 -0.68
CA LYS A 40 5.97 8.99 0.43
C LYS A 40 5.97 9.71 1.76
N GLN A 41 6.77 10.77 1.88
CA GLN A 41 6.86 11.55 3.10
C GLN A 41 5.62 12.38 3.39
N ARG A 42 4.71 12.48 2.44
CA ARG A 42 3.45 13.18 2.62
C ARG A 42 2.59 12.52 3.69
N PHE A 43 2.75 11.22 3.87
CA PHE A 43 2.06 10.46 4.90
C PHE A 43 3.05 9.95 5.92
N PRO A 44 2.67 9.89 7.21
CA PRO A 44 3.56 9.34 8.23
C PRO A 44 3.77 7.84 8.01
N LEU A 45 4.86 7.33 8.57
CA LEU A 45 5.19 5.90 8.42
C LEU A 45 4.07 4.99 8.90
N GLU A 46 3.33 5.43 9.92
CA GLU A 46 2.22 4.64 10.45
C GLU A 46 1.18 4.34 9.38
N GLU A 47 0.90 5.30 8.53
CA GLU A 47 -0.08 5.09 7.47
C GLU A 47 0.44 4.14 6.40
N TRP A 48 1.73 4.19 6.12
CA TRP A 48 2.33 3.21 5.22
C TRP A 48 2.28 1.81 5.81
N GLU A 49 2.55 1.69 7.11
CA GLU A 49 2.43 0.42 7.81
C GLU A 49 1.02 -0.13 7.70
N ASP A 50 0.02 0.71 7.96
CA ASP A 50 -1.38 0.31 7.90
C ASP A 50 -1.77 -0.16 6.51
N ALA A 51 -1.40 0.60 5.49
CA ALA A 51 -1.76 0.27 4.12
C ALA A 51 -1.11 -1.04 3.67
N VAL A 52 0.18 -1.19 3.92
CA VAL A 52 0.88 -2.41 3.52
C VAL A 52 0.40 -3.61 4.33
N SER A 53 0.16 -3.42 5.62
CA SER A 53 -0.38 -4.50 6.47
C SER A 53 -1.75 -4.97 5.97
N PHE A 54 -2.59 -4.03 5.59
CA PHE A 54 -3.90 -4.36 5.04
C PHE A 54 -3.77 -5.21 3.78
N LEU A 55 -2.86 -4.82 2.90
CA LEU A 55 -2.70 -5.52 1.63
C LEU A 55 -2.04 -6.89 1.79
N LEU A 56 -1.06 -7.00 2.68
CA LEU A 56 -0.35 -8.26 2.86
C LEU A 56 -1.05 -9.22 3.81
N GLY A 57 -1.99 -8.71 4.60
CA GLY A 57 -2.70 -9.54 5.56
C GLY A 57 -1.88 -9.89 6.79
N CYS A 58 -0.80 -9.19 7.02
CA CYS A 58 0.04 -9.37 8.21
C CYS A 58 0.57 -8.02 8.66
N GLN A 59 0.86 -7.90 9.95
CA GLN A 59 1.35 -6.65 10.49
C GLN A 59 2.80 -6.42 10.06
N VAL A 60 3.06 -5.22 9.52
CA VAL A 60 4.41 -4.82 9.13
C VAL A 60 4.75 -3.50 9.81
N ARG A 61 6.03 -3.25 9.98
CA ARG A 61 6.53 -2.01 10.55
C ARG A 61 7.69 -1.49 9.73
N PHE A 62 7.80 -0.17 9.68
CA PHE A 62 8.88 0.51 8.96
C PHE A 62 9.55 1.51 9.88
N GLU A 63 10.87 1.55 9.87
CA GLU A 63 11.63 2.54 10.62
C GLU A 63 11.85 3.81 9.81
N ASN A 64 11.81 3.70 8.48
CA ASN A 64 12.01 4.84 7.61
C ASN A 64 11.38 4.54 6.26
N TYR A 65 11.37 5.55 5.39
CA TYR A 65 10.73 5.42 4.07
C TYR A 65 11.53 4.53 3.12
N ARG A 66 12.83 4.35 3.38
CA ARG A 66 13.62 3.41 2.60
C ARG A 66 13.11 1.98 2.78
N GLU A 67 12.71 1.63 4.00
CA GLU A 67 12.15 0.31 4.26
C GLU A 67 10.83 0.11 3.57
N VAL A 68 10.02 1.17 3.49
CA VAL A 68 8.78 1.11 2.72
C VAL A 68 9.09 0.74 1.27
N ASN A 69 10.05 1.42 0.67
CA ASN A 69 10.44 1.15 -0.71
C ASN A 69 10.96 -0.28 -0.88
N GLN A 70 11.79 -0.74 0.04
CA GLN A 70 12.35 -2.08 -0.02
C GLN A 70 11.26 -3.15 0.08
N SER A 71 10.28 -2.93 0.93
CA SER A 71 9.18 -3.86 1.10
C SER A 71 8.31 -3.95 -0.16
N LEU A 72 8.16 -2.82 -0.86
CA LEU A 72 7.30 -2.76 -2.04
C LEU A 72 8.04 -3.08 -3.34
N LYS A 73 9.35 -3.09 -3.31
CA LYS A 73 10.16 -3.31 -4.52
C LYS A 73 9.79 -4.57 -5.30
N PRO A 74 9.59 -5.73 -4.66
CA PRO A 74 9.22 -6.93 -5.42
C PRO A 74 7.92 -6.77 -6.21
N PHE A 75 7.04 -5.88 -5.76
CA PHE A 75 5.74 -5.67 -6.41
C PHE A 75 5.80 -4.62 -7.50
N SER A 76 6.96 -4.00 -7.71
CA SER A 76 7.14 -3.06 -8.81
C SER A 76 7.38 -3.77 -10.13
N LEU A 77 7.72 -5.05 -10.08
CA LEU A 77 7.97 -5.86 -11.26
C LEU A 77 6.64 -6.31 -11.87
N GLU A 78 6.59 -6.32 -13.18
CA GLU A 78 5.39 -6.77 -13.85
C GLU A 78 5.33 -8.29 -13.84
N VAL A 79 4.14 -8.80 -13.52
CA VAL A 79 3.89 -10.23 -13.54
C VAL A 79 3.44 -10.62 -14.94
N ARG A 80 4.03 -11.64 -15.46
CA ARG A 80 3.66 -12.16 -16.76
C ARG A 80 3.09 -13.56 -16.65
#